data_7c2a86ccd9e9753994d648d26c68d959
#
_entry.id   7c2a86ccd9e9753994d648d26c68d959
#
_cell.length_a   1.000
_cell.length_b   1.000
_cell.length_c   1.000
_cell.angle_alpha   90.00
_cell.angle_beta   90.00
_cell.angle_gamma   90.00
#
_symmetry.space_group_name_H-M   'P 1'
#
loop_
_entity.id
_entity.type
_entity.pdbx_description
1 polymer ?
#
loop_
_entity_poly.entity_id
_entity_poly.type
_entity_poly.pdbx_seq_one_letter_code
_entity_poly.pdbx_strand_id
1 'polypeptide(L)'
;MTHQALRNFLFVSTALGCAAGLTLQGFALTQASKKPSPKPNPEFLMEKMTGKWVMRGTIGGDKVTHDVTVDRILNRQYVRIHEIAREKDATGQPAYEAWIHIAWDKANEEFVVMWLDNTGVTNFSADGVGHGKPVGDRIPFIWKLADGSGIHNTFAYDRASNSWSWKIDNLEKSGKSSPFGRVTLKRK
;
A
#
# COMPACT_ATOMS: atom_id res chain seq x y z
N MET A 1 -10.84 -25.64 41.70
CA MET A 1 -11.08 -27.06 41.34
C MET A 1 -10.44 -27.25 39.96
N THR A 2 -9.45 -27.85 39.83
CA THR A 2 -8.63 -29.05 39.94
C THR A 2 -7.79 -29.12 38.66
N HIS A 3 -6.51 -28.91 38.77
CA HIS A 3 -5.41 -29.88 38.91
C HIS A 3 -5.11 -30.73 37.68
N GLN A 4 -3.86 -30.53 37.17
CA GLN A 4 -2.78 -31.56 36.98
C GLN A 4 -2.93 -32.38 35.68
N ALA A 5 -1.87 -32.75 34.95
CA ALA A 5 -0.55 -33.16 35.37
C ALA A 5 0.47 -33.15 34.22
N LEU A 6 1.70 -32.94 34.62
CA LEU A 6 2.95 -33.31 33.91
C LEU A 6 2.98 -34.80 33.55
N ARG A 7 3.65 -35.13 32.42
CA ARG A 7 4.45 -36.38 32.34
C ARG A 7 5.59 -36.26 31.34
N ASN A 8 6.81 -36.30 31.91
CA ASN A 8 8.09 -36.55 31.24
C ASN A 8 8.12 -37.94 30.60
N PHE A 9 8.79 -38.06 29.44
CA PHE A 9 9.42 -39.30 29.04
C PHE A 9 10.79 -39.03 28.46
N LEU A 10 11.82 -39.37 29.26
CA LEU A 10 13.15 -39.61 28.80
C LEU A 10 13.20 -40.97 28.07
N PHE A 11 13.81 -40.99 26.90
CA PHE A 11 14.40 -42.22 26.37
C PHE A 11 15.87 -41.97 25.96
N VAL A 12 16.76 -42.58 26.71
CA VAL A 12 18.16 -42.77 26.37
C VAL A 12 18.23 -44.05 25.53
N SER A 13 18.87 -44.02 24.39
CA SER A 13 19.38 -45.21 23.71
C SER A 13 20.69 -44.90 23.01
N THR A 14 21.71 -45.48 23.52
CA THR A 14 23.05 -45.67 22.94
C THR A 14 22.99 -46.69 21.83
N ALA A 15 23.66 -46.49 20.70
CA ALA A 15 24.59 -47.45 20.12
C ALA A 15 25.12 -47.08 18.72
N LEU A 16 26.39 -47.17 18.62
CA LEU A 16 27.25 -47.73 17.57
C LEU A 16 27.36 -47.02 16.22
N GLY A 17 28.60 -46.71 15.93
CA GLY A 17 29.12 -46.09 14.73
C GLY A 17 29.04 -46.94 13.47
N CYS A 18 28.91 -46.21 12.36
CA CYS A 18 29.42 -46.59 11.05
C CYS A 18 29.89 -45.32 10.36
N ALA A 19 31.21 -45.23 10.18
CA ALA A 19 31.82 -44.19 9.36
C ALA A 19 31.50 -44.49 7.88
N ALA A 20 30.60 -43.73 7.29
CA ALA A 20 30.44 -43.64 5.84
C ALA A 20 30.73 -42.20 5.43
N GLY A 21 31.84 -42.02 4.70
CA GLY A 21 32.24 -40.73 4.15
C GLY A 21 31.16 -40.18 3.20
N LEU A 22 30.43 -39.18 3.66
CA LEU A 22 29.56 -38.36 2.81
C LEU A 22 30.34 -37.14 2.35
N THR A 23 30.74 -37.16 1.08
CA THR A 23 31.22 -35.96 0.38
C THR A 23 30.11 -34.94 0.40
N LEU A 24 30.25 -33.88 1.21
CA LEU A 24 29.40 -32.68 1.18
C LEU A 24 29.62 -31.96 -0.17
N GLN A 25 28.81 -32.27 -1.13
CA GLN A 25 28.64 -31.39 -2.29
C GLN A 25 27.97 -30.12 -1.79
N GLY A 26 28.78 -29.07 -1.62
CA GLY A 26 28.27 -27.73 -1.29
C GLY A 26 27.36 -27.23 -2.40
N PHE A 27 26.04 -27.26 -2.14
CA PHE A 27 25.10 -26.49 -2.92
C PHE A 27 25.36 -25.02 -2.64
N ALA A 28 26.12 -24.35 -3.50
CA ALA A 28 26.22 -22.91 -3.53
C ALA A 28 24.82 -22.38 -3.86
N LEU A 29 24.06 -21.98 -2.84
CA LEU A 29 22.84 -21.19 -3.02
C LEU A 29 23.29 -19.87 -3.66
N THR A 30 23.12 -19.76 -4.97
CA THR A 30 23.28 -18.52 -5.71
C THR A 30 22.20 -17.57 -5.19
N GLN A 31 22.57 -16.72 -4.22
CA GLN A 31 21.72 -15.60 -3.83
C GLN A 31 21.57 -14.73 -5.06
N ALA A 32 20.41 -14.80 -5.69
CA ALA A 32 20.04 -13.87 -6.75
C ALA A 32 20.15 -12.45 -6.15
N SER A 33 21.17 -11.72 -6.55
CA SER A 33 21.41 -10.36 -6.11
C SER A 33 20.19 -9.53 -6.53
N LYS A 34 19.37 -9.16 -5.55
CA LYS A 34 18.19 -8.32 -5.77
C LYS A 34 18.69 -6.99 -6.31
N LYS A 35 18.46 -6.74 -7.61
CA LYS A 35 18.86 -5.49 -8.28
C LYS A 35 18.43 -4.32 -7.39
N PRO A 36 19.31 -3.37 -7.06
CA PRO A 36 18.97 -2.24 -6.21
C PRO A 36 17.73 -1.53 -6.77
N SER A 37 16.76 -1.24 -5.90
CA SER A 37 15.61 -0.43 -6.32
C SER A 37 16.10 0.92 -6.82
N PRO A 38 15.55 1.44 -7.92
CA PRO A 38 15.95 2.76 -8.42
C PRO A 38 15.78 3.81 -7.31
N LYS A 39 16.69 4.80 -7.29
CA LYS A 39 16.53 5.94 -6.36
C LYS A 39 15.18 6.60 -6.62
N PRO A 40 14.39 6.88 -5.57
CA PRO A 40 13.10 7.55 -5.75
C PRO A 40 13.26 8.88 -6.50
N ASN A 41 12.37 9.12 -7.46
CA ASN A 41 12.30 10.37 -8.19
C ASN A 41 10.88 10.94 -8.06
N PRO A 42 10.66 11.90 -7.13
CA PRO A 42 9.34 12.46 -6.88
C PRO A 42 8.70 13.10 -8.12
N GLU A 43 9.46 13.86 -8.89
CA GLU A 43 8.93 14.52 -10.11
C GLU A 43 8.50 13.48 -11.16
N PHE A 44 9.29 12.42 -11.34
CA PHE A 44 8.91 11.31 -12.21
C PHE A 44 7.59 10.66 -11.76
N LEU A 45 7.44 10.38 -10.47
CA LEU A 45 6.22 9.75 -9.94
C LEU A 45 5.00 10.66 -10.11
N MET A 46 5.13 11.96 -9.80
CA MET A 46 4.06 12.94 -10.01
C MET A 46 3.67 13.07 -11.48
N GLU A 47 4.65 13.06 -12.39
CA GLU A 47 4.39 13.09 -13.83
C GLU A 47 3.67 11.81 -14.31
N LYS A 48 4.09 10.65 -13.82
CA LYS A 48 3.46 9.37 -14.18
C LYS A 48 2.04 9.21 -13.67
N MET A 49 1.66 9.92 -12.60
CA MET A 49 0.27 9.98 -12.16
C MET A 49 -0.63 10.73 -13.14
N THR A 50 -0.11 11.78 -13.79
CA THR A 50 -0.89 12.69 -14.64
C THR A 50 -1.59 11.96 -15.78
N GLY A 51 -2.85 12.32 -16.04
CA GLY A 51 -3.66 11.81 -17.15
C GLY A 51 -5.01 11.26 -16.73
N LYS A 52 -5.63 10.49 -17.62
CA LYS A 52 -6.94 9.87 -17.40
C LYS A 52 -6.79 8.36 -17.24
N TRP A 53 -7.45 7.81 -16.25
CA TRP A 53 -7.33 6.42 -15.85
C TRP A 53 -8.70 5.79 -15.62
N VAL A 54 -8.76 4.47 -15.77
CA VAL A 54 -9.86 3.67 -15.25
C VAL A 54 -9.31 2.81 -14.14
N MET A 55 -9.83 3.00 -12.94
CA MET A 55 -9.53 2.20 -11.76
C MET A 55 -10.51 1.04 -11.65
N ARG A 56 -10.00 -0.15 -11.40
CA ARG A 56 -10.80 -1.37 -11.16
C ARG A 56 -10.17 -2.21 -10.06
N GLY A 57 -11.02 -2.87 -9.29
CA GLY A 57 -10.62 -3.81 -8.25
C GLY A 57 -11.69 -4.01 -7.21
N THR A 58 -11.28 -4.12 -5.95
CA THR A 58 -12.18 -4.28 -4.80
C THR A 58 -11.83 -3.25 -3.73
N ILE A 59 -12.85 -2.64 -3.13
CA ILE A 59 -12.75 -1.74 -1.96
C ILE A 59 -13.87 -2.13 -0.99
N GLY A 60 -13.55 -2.35 0.29
CA GLY A 60 -14.53 -2.76 1.29
C GLY A 60 -15.22 -4.10 1.01
N GLY A 61 -14.65 -4.93 0.13
CA GLY A 61 -15.25 -6.19 -0.32
C GLY A 61 -16.03 -6.08 -1.63
N ASP A 62 -16.41 -4.87 -2.06
CA ASP A 62 -17.19 -4.64 -3.25
C ASP A 62 -16.30 -4.44 -4.49
N LYS A 63 -16.77 -4.90 -5.65
CA LYS A 63 -16.15 -4.59 -6.94
C LYS A 63 -16.44 -3.14 -7.32
N VAL A 64 -15.40 -2.42 -7.70
CA VAL A 64 -15.52 -1.00 -8.06
C VAL A 64 -14.96 -0.72 -9.45
N THR A 65 -15.54 0.28 -10.13
CA THR A 65 -15.00 0.88 -11.34
C THR A 65 -15.09 2.39 -11.23
N HIS A 66 -13.95 3.07 -11.11
CA HIS A 66 -13.91 4.53 -11.03
C HIS A 66 -13.20 5.13 -12.26
N ASP A 67 -13.67 6.28 -12.69
CA ASP A 67 -12.94 7.16 -13.59
C ASP A 67 -12.06 8.09 -12.76
N VAL A 68 -10.77 8.17 -13.10
CA VAL A 68 -9.80 8.97 -12.36
C VAL A 68 -9.11 9.92 -13.31
N THR A 69 -9.17 11.22 -13.01
CA THR A 69 -8.46 12.27 -13.75
C THR A 69 -7.41 12.90 -12.86
N VAL A 70 -6.20 13.04 -13.38
CA VAL A 70 -5.04 13.54 -12.62
C VAL A 70 -4.38 14.69 -13.36
N ASP A 71 -4.24 15.83 -12.69
CA ASP A 71 -3.64 17.05 -13.22
C ASP A 71 -2.48 17.54 -12.33
N ARG A 72 -1.53 18.23 -12.96
CA ARG A 72 -0.53 19.06 -12.25
C ARG A 72 -1.09 20.47 -12.13
N ILE A 73 -1.18 20.99 -10.91
CA ILE A 73 -1.76 22.30 -10.60
C ILE A 73 -0.74 23.21 -9.88
N LEU A 74 -1.08 24.50 -9.74
CA LEU A 74 -0.27 25.50 -9.04
C LEU A 74 1.20 25.48 -9.49
N ASN A 75 1.44 25.80 -10.76
CA ASN A 75 2.77 25.76 -11.39
C ASN A 75 3.46 24.39 -11.23
N ARG A 76 2.68 23.30 -11.36
CA ARG A 76 3.14 21.90 -11.26
C ARG A 76 3.66 21.50 -9.86
N GLN A 77 3.40 22.28 -8.83
CA GLN A 77 3.84 21.96 -7.45
C GLN A 77 3.00 20.85 -6.83
N TYR A 78 1.75 20.68 -7.28
CA TYR A 78 0.82 19.69 -6.75
C TYR A 78 0.31 18.77 -7.84
N VAL A 79 -0.02 17.56 -7.46
CA VAL A 79 -0.89 16.66 -8.19
C VAL A 79 -2.29 16.77 -7.60
N ARG A 80 -3.29 16.97 -8.45
CA ARG A 80 -4.70 16.90 -8.08
C ARG A 80 -5.32 15.69 -8.77
N ILE A 81 -5.96 14.83 -7.99
CA ILE A 81 -6.68 13.65 -8.47
C ILE A 81 -8.17 13.88 -8.24
N HIS A 82 -8.97 13.66 -9.27
CA HIS A 82 -10.42 13.57 -9.18
C HIS A 82 -10.82 12.14 -9.49
N GLU A 83 -11.40 11.46 -8.51
CA GLU A 83 -11.84 10.07 -8.58
C GLU A 83 -13.36 10.04 -8.47
N ILE A 84 -14.03 9.37 -9.42
CA ILE A 84 -15.49 9.27 -9.48
C ILE A 84 -15.89 7.82 -9.75
N ALA A 85 -16.69 7.23 -8.87
CA ALA A 85 -17.31 5.93 -9.09
C ALA A 85 -18.29 5.98 -10.28
N ARG A 86 -18.31 4.94 -11.09
CA ARG A 86 -19.34 4.75 -12.13
C ARG A 86 -20.64 4.26 -11.53
N GLU A 87 -20.57 3.57 -10.41
CA GLU A 87 -21.69 3.14 -9.60
C GLU A 87 -22.41 4.37 -9.05
N LYS A 88 -23.75 4.27 -8.96
CA LYS A 88 -24.59 5.36 -8.47
C LYS A 88 -25.23 4.98 -7.14
N ASP A 89 -25.41 5.97 -6.29
CA ASP A 89 -26.22 5.85 -5.09
C ASP A 89 -27.73 5.88 -5.38
N ALA A 90 -28.55 5.78 -4.34
CA ALA A 90 -30.01 5.82 -4.47
C ALA A 90 -30.57 7.15 -5.01
N THR A 91 -29.78 8.22 -5.00
CA THR A 91 -30.16 9.55 -5.51
C THR A 91 -29.68 9.78 -6.95
N GLY A 92 -28.95 8.81 -7.53
CA GLY A 92 -28.37 8.91 -8.87
C GLY A 92 -27.04 9.67 -8.93
N GLN A 93 -26.48 10.05 -7.78
CA GLN A 93 -25.15 10.64 -7.68
C GLN A 93 -24.07 9.54 -7.70
N PRO A 94 -22.79 9.87 -7.97
CA PRO A 94 -21.71 8.89 -7.81
C PRO A 94 -21.74 8.30 -6.39
N ALA A 95 -21.69 6.97 -6.28
CA ALA A 95 -21.64 6.28 -5.00
C ALA A 95 -20.38 6.65 -4.20
N TYR A 96 -19.32 7.03 -4.92
CA TYR A 96 -18.08 7.55 -4.34
C TYR A 96 -17.51 8.66 -5.23
N GLU A 97 -17.06 9.74 -4.60
CA GLU A 97 -16.32 10.82 -5.25
C GLU A 97 -15.25 11.35 -4.29
N ALA A 98 -14.04 11.56 -4.81
CA ALA A 98 -12.94 12.11 -4.04
C ALA A 98 -12.11 13.14 -4.81
N TRP A 99 -11.63 14.15 -4.07
CA TRP A 99 -10.57 15.05 -4.47
C TRP A 99 -9.34 14.80 -3.61
N ILE A 100 -8.23 14.47 -4.28
CA ILE A 100 -6.99 14.12 -3.59
C ILE A 100 -5.91 15.09 -4.08
N HIS A 101 -5.18 15.71 -3.14
CA HIS A 101 -4.08 16.62 -3.44
C HIS A 101 -2.79 16.05 -2.88
N ILE A 102 -1.77 15.93 -3.73
CA ILE A 102 -0.46 15.39 -3.35
C ILE A 102 0.62 16.43 -3.63
N ALA A 103 1.50 16.66 -2.68
CA ALA A 103 2.67 17.53 -2.79
C ALA A 103 3.95 16.78 -2.43
N TRP A 104 5.08 17.29 -2.93
CA TRP A 104 6.39 16.86 -2.47
C TRP A 104 6.94 17.84 -1.44
N ASP A 105 7.13 17.39 -0.21
CA ASP A 105 7.82 18.14 0.83
C ASP A 105 9.34 17.88 0.73
N LYS A 106 10.06 18.89 0.21
CA LYS A 106 11.51 18.82 0.05
C LYS A 106 12.26 18.75 1.37
N ALA A 107 11.74 19.38 2.42
CA ALA A 107 12.43 19.49 3.70
C ALA A 107 12.46 18.13 4.42
N ASN A 108 11.36 17.37 4.32
CA ASN A 108 11.21 16.08 4.96
C ASN A 108 11.46 14.89 4.00
N GLU A 109 11.72 15.17 2.71
CA GLU A 109 11.90 14.17 1.64
C GLU A 109 10.75 13.17 1.61
N GLU A 110 9.50 13.68 1.64
CA GLU A 110 8.30 12.85 1.60
C GLU A 110 7.19 13.45 0.75
N PHE A 111 6.25 12.62 0.34
CA PHE A 111 4.97 13.07 -0.20
C PHE A 111 4.00 13.34 0.94
N VAL A 112 3.26 14.43 0.80
CA VAL A 112 2.14 14.79 1.67
C VAL A 112 0.87 14.71 0.85
N VAL A 113 -0.18 14.10 1.39
CA VAL A 113 -1.45 13.91 0.70
C VAL A 113 -2.61 14.35 1.57
N MET A 114 -3.53 15.12 1.00
CA MET A 114 -4.83 15.46 1.56
C MET A 114 -5.90 14.75 0.74
N TRP A 115 -6.76 13.99 1.42
CA TRP A 115 -7.83 13.21 0.82
C TRP A 115 -9.18 13.72 1.30
N LEU A 116 -10.03 14.15 0.37
CA LEU A 116 -11.37 14.63 0.65
C LEU A 116 -12.34 13.79 -0.17
N ASP A 117 -13.33 13.18 0.47
CA ASP A 117 -14.33 12.37 -0.20
C ASP A 117 -15.75 12.58 0.35
N ASN A 118 -16.73 12.06 -0.39
CA ASN A 118 -18.13 12.20 -0.02
C ASN A 118 -18.60 11.25 1.10
N THR A 119 -17.70 10.43 1.67
CA THR A 119 -18.04 9.62 2.84
C THR A 119 -18.02 10.45 4.14
N GLY A 120 -17.38 11.62 4.10
CA GLY A 120 -17.27 12.52 5.25
C GLY A 120 -16.32 12.04 6.35
N VAL A 121 -15.58 10.94 6.11
CA VAL A 121 -14.63 10.40 7.09
C VAL A 121 -13.38 11.26 7.17
N THR A 122 -12.92 11.80 6.04
CA THR A 122 -11.80 12.72 5.96
C THR A 122 -12.30 14.16 5.92
N ASN A 123 -11.69 15.03 6.70
CA ASN A 123 -12.01 16.44 6.76
C ASN A 123 -10.73 17.28 6.80
N PHE A 124 -10.84 18.61 6.92
CA PHE A 124 -9.70 19.52 7.03
C PHE A 124 -9.02 19.47 8.42
N SER A 125 -8.99 18.30 9.05
CA SER A 125 -8.22 18.07 10.28
C SER A 125 -6.81 17.57 9.97
N ALA A 126 -5.95 17.57 10.97
CA ALA A 126 -4.62 16.99 10.86
C ALA A 126 -4.66 15.49 10.49
N ASP A 127 -5.69 14.77 10.94
CA ASP A 127 -5.91 13.35 10.65
C ASP A 127 -6.26 13.10 9.16
N GLY A 128 -6.73 14.13 8.43
CA GLY A 128 -6.98 14.07 6.99
C GLY A 128 -5.73 14.15 6.12
N VAL A 129 -4.55 14.35 6.71
CA VAL A 129 -3.28 14.46 6.01
C VAL A 129 -2.45 13.19 6.17
N GLY A 130 -2.11 12.57 5.05
CA GLY A 130 -1.24 11.40 5.00
C GLY A 130 0.17 11.75 4.57
N HIS A 131 1.15 10.97 5.01
CA HIS A 131 2.57 11.15 4.73
C HIS A 131 3.17 9.87 4.16
N GLY A 132 4.13 9.99 3.21
CA GLY A 132 4.75 8.82 2.62
C GLY A 132 6.12 9.09 2.00
N LYS A 133 7.16 8.42 2.52
CA LYS A 133 8.49 8.44 1.91
C LYS A 133 8.55 7.45 0.74
N PRO A 134 8.91 7.88 -0.47
CA PRO A 134 8.92 6.99 -1.61
C PRO A 134 10.01 5.93 -1.48
N VAL A 135 9.70 4.72 -1.96
CA VAL A 135 10.64 3.59 -2.03
C VAL A 135 10.60 3.04 -3.46
N GLY A 136 11.62 3.37 -4.27
CA GLY A 136 11.61 3.10 -5.70
C GLY A 136 10.42 3.79 -6.37
N ASP A 137 9.60 3.02 -7.07
CA ASP A 137 8.39 3.51 -7.74
C ASP A 137 7.12 3.39 -6.89
N ARG A 138 7.23 3.40 -5.55
CA ARG A 138 6.12 3.28 -4.61
C ARG A 138 6.06 4.47 -3.68
N ILE A 139 4.85 4.86 -3.31
CA ILE A 139 4.57 5.88 -2.31
C ILE A 139 3.65 5.24 -1.26
N PRO A 140 4.19 4.82 -0.10
CA PRO A 140 3.41 4.26 0.99
C PRO A 140 2.86 5.39 1.87
N PHE A 141 1.67 5.89 1.57
CA PHE A 141 1.00 6.87 2.41
C PHE A 141 0.45 6.24 3.67
N ILE A 142 0.61 6.94 4.79
CA ILE A 142 0.08 6.55 6.10
C ILE A 142 -0.70 7.73 6.67
N TRP A 143 -1.96 7.50 7.01
CA TRP A 143 -2.78 8.36 7.86
C TRP A 143 -2.81 7.77 9.24
N LYS A 144 -2.53 8.59 10.26
CA LYS A 144 -2.62 8.20 11.66
C LYS A 144 -3.77 8.96 12.31
N LEU A 145 -4.75 8.25 12.82
CA LEU A 145 -5.87 8.82 13.54
C LEU A 145 -5.49 9.06 15.01
N ALA A 146 -6.18 10.01 15.64
CA ALA A 146 -5.93 10.38 17.04
C ALA A 146 -6.05 9.21 18.01
N ASP A 147 -6.85 8.20 17.66
CA ASP A 147 -7.06 7.00 18.47
C ASP A 147 -5.96 5.94 18.33
N GLY A 148 -4.97 6.18 17.47
CA GLY A 148 -3.85 5.27 17.19
C GLY A 148 -4.12 4.24 16.09
N SER A 149 -5.31 4.21 15.50
CA SER A 149 -5.61 3.47 14.28
C SER A 149 -5.17 4.27 13.04
N GLY A 150 -5.44 3.78 11.84
CA GLY A 150 -5.10 4.51 10.63
C GLY A 150 -5.39 3.78 9.34
N ILE A 151 -4.88 4.37 8.26
CA ILE A 151 -4.95 3.81 6.91
C ILE A 151 -3.54 3.80 6.32
N HIS A 152 -3.18 2.72 5.66
CA HIS A 152 -1.98 2.61 4.87
C HIS A 152 -2.37 2.38 3.40
N ASN A 153 -2.10 3.35 2.54
CA ASN A 153 -2.40 3.26 1.11
C ASN A 153 -1.11 3.36 0.28
N THR A 154 -0.67 2.26 -0.30
CA THR A 154 0.52 2.22 -1.14
C THR A 154 0.14 2.40 -2.59
N PHE A 155 0.60 3.51 -3.19
CA PHE A 155 0.56 3.72 -4.63
C PHE A 155 1.83 3.15 -5.24
N ALA A 156 1.72 2.22 -6.18
CA ALA A 156 2.86 1.62 -6.84
C ALA A 156 2.73 1.75 -8.36
N TYR A 157 3.74 2.34 -9.00
CA TYR A 157 3.82 2.47 -10.45
C TYR A 157 4.53 1.26 -11.06
N ASP A 158 3.88 0.64 -12.04
CA ASP A 158 4.48 -0.40 -12.86
C ASP A 158 4.93 0.21 -14.19
N ARG A 159 6.25 0.26 -14.39
CA ARG A 159 6.87 0.82 -15.60
C ARG A 159 6.57 -0.01 -16.85
N ALA A 160 6.46 -1.34 -16.71
CA ALA A 160 6.28 -2.24 -17.82
C ALA A 160 4.88 -2.09 -18.45
N SER A 161 3.87 -1.97 -17.62
CA SER A 161 2.47 -1.84 -18.03
C SER A 161 1.97 -0.40 -18.07
N ASN A 162 2.80 0.59 -17.67
CA ASN A 162 2.40 1.99 -17.53
C ASN A 162 1.09 2.12 -16.74
N SER A 163 1.00 1.45 -15.59
CA SER A 163 -0.18 1.39 -14.74
C SER A 163 0.16 1.67 -13.28
N TRP A 164 -0.85 1.99 -12.49
CA TRP A 164 -0.72 2.13 -11.04
C TRP A 164 -1.52 1.02 -10.35
N SER A 165 -1.04 0.58 -9.21
CA SER A 165 -1.83 -0.19 -8.25
C SER A 165 -1.90 0.56 -6.93
N TRP A 166 -3.09 0.56 -6.31
CA TRP A 166 -3.28 1.08 -4.97
C TRP A 166 -3.67 -0.07 -4.05
N LYS A 167 -2.88 -0.20 -3.00
CA LYS A 167 -3.08 -1.20 -1.96
C LYS A 167 -3.46 -0.49 -0.68
N ILE A 168 -4.73 -0.62 -0.29
CA ILE A 168 -5.30 0.04 0.88
C ILE A 168 -5.46 -0.99 1.99
N ASP A 169 -4.90 -0.71 3.16
CA ASP A 169 -5.00 -1.53 4.35
C ASP A 169 -5.47 -0.66 5.53
N ASN A 170 -6.40 -1.19 6.33
CA ASN A 170 -6.72 -0.60 7.63
C ASN A 170 -5.63 -0.96 8.64
N LEU A 171 -5.27 -0.02 9.49
CA LEU A 171 -4.35 -0.21 10.61
C LEU A 171 -5.14 -0.12 11.91
N GLU A 172 -5.10 -1.18 12.70
CA GLU A 172 -5.67 -1.20 14.05
C GLU A 172 -4.72 -0.51 15.04
N LYS A 173 -5.24 -0.06 16.20
CA LYS A 173 -4.44 0.46 17.32
C LYS A 173 -3.35 -0.52 17.78
N SER A 174 -3.59 -1.81 17.64
CA SER A 174 -2.65 -2.89 17.92
C SER A 174 -1.44 -2.93 16.99
N GLY A 175 -1.47 -2.16 15.88
CA GLY A 175 -0.52 -2.24 14.78
C GLY A 175 -0.82 -3.36 13.78
N LYS A 176 -1.88 -4.15 14.00
CA LYS A 176 -2.32 -5.15 13.04
C LYS A 176 -2.90 -4.48 11.80
N SER A 177 -2.56 -5.00 10.62
CA SER A 177 -3.06 -4.53 9.34
C SER A 177 -4.04 -5.52 8.73
N SER A 178 -5.12 -5.02 8.14
CA SER A 178 -6.10 -5.82 7.40
C SER A 178 -6.39 -5.21 6.02
N PRO A 179 -6.54 -6.05 4.98
CA PRO A 179 -6.85 -5.57 3.63
C PRO A 179 -8.20 -4.85 3.59
N PHE A 180 -8.22 -3.67 2.96
CA PHE A 180 -9.44 -2.91 2.70
C PHE A 180 -9.70 -2.73 1.20
N GLY A 181 -8.66 -2.38 0.41
CA GLY A 181 -8.79 -2.18 -1.03
C GLY A 181 -7.59 -2.69 -1.82
N ARG A 182 -7.89 -3.20 -3.02
CA ARG A 182 -6.90 -3.64 -4.01
C ARG A 182 -7.39 -3.24 -5.38
N VAL A 183 -6.80 -2.19 -5.94
CA VAL A 183 -7.23 -1.64 -7.23
C VAL A 183 -6.04 -1.41 -8.16
N THR A 184 -6.33 -1.42 -9.46
CA THR A 184 -5.37 -1.10 -10.52
C THR A 184 -5.94 -0.01 -11.40
N LEU A 185 -5.12 0.99 -11.72
CA LEU A 185 -5.43 2.08 -12.62
C LEU A 185 -4.74 1.82 -13.96
N LYS A 186 -5.50 1.76 -15.03
CA LYS A 186 -5.00 1.66 -16.41
C LYS A 186 -5.34 2.91 -17.17
N ARG A 187 -4.47 3.33 -18.08
CA ARG A 187 -4.71 4.48 -18.96
C ARG A 187 -6.05 4.32 -19.70
N LYS A 188 -6.78 5.43 -19.81
CA LYS A 188 -8.04 5.52 -20.57
C LYS A 188 -7.74 5.83 -22.03
#